data_c81184903b6a464523470673237a7787
#
_entry.id   c81184903b6a464523470673237a7787
#
_cell.length_a   1.000
_cell.length_b   1.000
_cell.length_c   1.000
_cell.angle_alpha   90.00
_cell.angle_beta   90.00
_cell.angle_gamma   90.00
#
_symmetry.space_group_name_H-M   'P 1'
#
loop_
_entity.id
_entity.type
_entity.pdbx_description
1 polymer ?
#
loop_
_entity_poly.entity_id
_entity_poly.type
_entity_poly.pdbx_seq_one_letter_code
_entity_poly.pdbx_strand_id
1 'polypeptide(L)'
;MKSLTNEEYLEMRAGADVTAADEYGDKVLLLKDGTYLKLFRVKRLFTSARLFPYWRRFEKNSEALHSLGVPTLKVIESIHLPELDRTAVHYEPLPGNILREVPDFDAGLVTRLGAFIKELHDKGVYLRSMHLGNVVLTPEGQLGLIDIADMKVYGGSLRKGLRLRNLHHLWRYEQDRRAISLHQQAFVSSFDAGYRDEASRMFTPE
;
A
#
# COMPACT_ATOMS: atom_id res chain seq x y z
N MET A 1 2.88 -16.37 -15.87
CA MET A 1 1.51 -16.33 -15.31
C MET A 1 0.91 -17.71 -15.51
N LYS A 2 0.55 -18.38 -14.42
CA LYS A 2 -0.12 -19.71 -14.40
C LYS A 2 -1.60 -19.52 -14.70
N SER A 3 -2.26 -20.50 -15.29
CA SER A 3 -3.72 -20.53 -15.42
C SER A 3 -4.26 -21.66 -14.57
N LEU A 4 -5.32 -21.39 -13.81
CA LEU A 4 -6.04 -22.39 -13.02
C LEU A 4 -7.47 -22.54 -13.54
N THR A 5 -7.97 -23.78 -13.50
CA THR A 5 -9.39 -24.08 -13.64
C THR A 5 -10.16 -23.57 -12.41
N ASN A 6 -11.48 -23.52 -12.50
CA ASN A 6 -12.30 -23.17 -11.35
C ASN A 6 -12.18 -24.20 -10.21
N GLU A 7 -12.01 -25.47 -10.53
CA GLU A 7 -11.81 -26.55 -9.55
C GLU A 7 -10.51 -26.35 -8.77
N GLU A 8 -9.37 -26.15 -9.46
CA GLU A 8 -8.07 -25.85 -8.84
C GLU A 8 -8.11 -24.58 -7.98
N TYR A 9 -8.83 -23.55 -8.44
CA TYR A 9 -9.02 -22.34 -7.64
C TYR A 9 -9.83 -22.60 -6.37
N LEU A 10 -10.91 -23.38 -6.45
CA LEU A 10 -11.73 -23.75 -5.30
C LEU A 10 -10.96 -24.60 -4.30
N GLU A 11 -10.08 -25.50 -4.75
CA GLU A 11 -9.16 -26.24 -3.89
C GLU A 11 -8.19 -25.29 -3.17
N MET A 12 -7.56 -24.36 -3.89
CA MET A 12 -6.67 -23.35 -3.30
C MET A 12 -7.41 -22.44 -2.30
N ARG A 13 -8.65 -22.09 -2.60
CA ARG A 13 -9.53 -21.27 -1.72
C ARG A 13 -10.06 -22.05 -0.52
N ALA A 14 -10.04 -23.38 -0.54
CA ALA A 14 -10.68 -24.20 0.50
C ALA A 14 -10.10 -23.95 1.89
N GLY A 15 -10.95 -23.40 2.78
CA GLY A 15 -10.58 -23.02 4.15
C GLY A 15 -9.73 -21.75 4.26
N ALA A 16 -9.73 -20.90 3.22
CA ALA A 16 -9.19 -19.55 3.29
C ALA A 16 -10.17 -18.59 3.98
N ASP A 17 -9.63 -17.63 4.71
CA ASP A 17 -10.42 -16.55 5.30
C ASP A 17 -10.57 -15.39 4.31
N VAL A 18 -11.80 -14.88 4.13
CA VAL A 18 -12.06 -13.71 3.30
C VAL A 18 -11.74 -12.44 4.10
N THR A 19 -10.59 -11.82 3.82
CA THR A 19 -10.15 -10.60 4.52
C THR A 19 -10.67 -9.32 3.88
N ALA A 20 -11.06 -9.36 2.60
CA ALA A 20 -11.75 -8.27 1.92
C ALA A 20 -12.67 -8.81 0.82
N ALA A 21 -13.86 -8.20 0.70
CA ALA A 21 -14.84 -8.49 -0.33
C ALA A 21 -15.54 -7.19 -0.80
N ASP A 22 -16.22 -7.24 -1.94
CA ASP A 22 -17.11 -6.19 -2.42
C ASP A 22 -18.39 -6.82 -3.03
N GLU A 23 -19.24 -6.01 -3.64
CA GLU A 23 -20.49 -6.44 -4.31
C GLU A 23 -20.27 -7.49 -5.42
N TYR A 24 -19.01 -7.67 -5.85
CA TYR A 24 -18.63 -8.63 -6.91
C TYR A 24 -17.94 -9.88 -6.35
N GLY A 25 -17.88 -10.03 -5.02
CA GLY A 25 -17.32 -11.18 -4.32
C GLY A 25 -15.95 -10.93 -3.69
N ASP A 26 -15.22 -12.01 -3.44
CA ASP A 26 -13.94 -11.97 -2.75
C ASP A 26 -12.90 -11.09 -3.47
N LYS A 27 -12.17 -10.29 -2.70
CA LYS A 27 -11.05 -9.45 -3.18
C LYS A 27 -9.72 -9.90 -2.66
N VAL A 28 -9.66 -10.30 -1.39
CA VAL A 28 -8.43 -10.75 -0.74
C VAL A 28 -8.78 -11.94 0.15
N LEU A 29 -8.03 -13.00 -0.03
CA LEU A 29 -8.12 -14.23 0.77
C LEU A 29 -6.82 -14.43 1.52
N LEU A 30 -6.90 -14.79 2.80
CA LEU A 30 -5.81 -15.34 3.59
C LEU A 30 -5.88 -16.87 3.48
N LEU A 31 -4.85 -17.48 2.88
CA LEU A 31 -4.78 -18.91 2.69
C LEU A 31 -4.29 -19.62 3.97
N LYS A 32 -4.51 -20.94 4.05
CA LYS A 32 -4.14 -21.76 5.23
C LYS A 32 -2.64 -21.74 5.56
N ASP A 33 -1.80 -21.50 4.57
CA ASP A 33 -0.34 -21.43 4.73
C ASP A 33 0.15 -20.04 5.16
N GLY A 34 -0.76 -19.08 5.41
CA GLY A 34 -0.44 -17.71 5.80
C GLY A 34 -0.13 -16.79 4.63
N THR A 35 -0.17 -17.26 3.40
CA THR A 35 -0.03 -16.42 2.20
C THR A 35 -1.38 -15.80 1.81
N TYR A 36 -1.33 -14.82 0.91
CA TYR A 36 -2.52 -14.11 0.46
C TYR A 36 -2.77 -14.28 -1.03
N LEU A 37 -4.04 -14.31 -1.40
CA LEU A 37 -4.49 -14.27 -2.78
C LEU A 37 -5.34 -13.03 -3.01
N LYS A 38 -4.84 -12.06 -3.79
CA LYS A 38 -5.56 -10.83 -4.15
C LYS A 38 -6.14 -10.96 -5.55
N LEU A 39 -7.47 -10.86 -5.66
CA LEU A 39 -8.20 -11.02 -6.92
C LEU A 39 -8.46 -9.66 -7.58
N PHE A 40 -8.09 -9.58 -8.85
CA PHE A 40 -8.29 -8.41 -9.69
C PHE A 40 -9.28 -8.72 -10.80
N ARG A 41 -10.29 -7.86 -10.99
CA ARG A 41 -11.25 -8.00 -12.09
C ARG A 41 -10.67 -7.53 -13.41
N VAL A 42 -10.97 -8.26 -14.46
CA VAL A 42 -10.71 -7.80 -15.82
C VAL A 42 -11.80 -6.78 -16.21
N LYS A 43 -11.45 -5.50 -16.23
CA LYS A 43 -12.39 -4.46 -16.69
C LYS A 43 -12.53 -4.54 -18.20
N ARG A 44 -13.72 -4.92 -18.70
CA ARG A 44 -14.03 -5.13 -20.12
C ARG A 44 -14.12 -3.84 -20.96
N LEU A 45 -14.26 -2.66 -20.35
CA LEU A 45 -14.47 -1.40 -21.06
C LEU A 45 -13.16 -0.67 -21.37
N PHE A 46 -13.13 0.02 -22.52
CA PHE A 46 -12.05 0.80 -23.15
C PHE A 46 -11.36 1.81 -22.23
N THR A 47 -10.58 1.35 -21.28
CA THR A 47 -9.81 2.20 -20.39
C THR A 47 -8.33 1.82 -20.43
N SER A 48 -7.43 2.76 -20.13
CA SER A 48 -5.99 2.54 -19.96
C SER A 48 -5.64 1.36 -19.04
N ALA A 49 -6.61 0.89 -18.23
CA ALA A 49 -6.50 -0.29 -17.38
C ALA A 49 -6.33 -1.61 -18.16
N ARG A 50 -6.66 -1.65 -19.46
CA ARG A 50 -6.43 -2.82 -20.33
C ARG A 50 -4.96 -2.93 -20.76
N LEU A 51 -4.29 -1.79 -20.96
CA LEU A 51 -2.86 -1.75 -21.33
C LEU A 51 -1.95 -1.98 -20.11
N PHE A 52 -2.40 -1.54 -18.92
CA PHE A 52 -1.67 -1.66 -17.67
C PHE A 52 -2.60 -2.16 -16.55
N PRO A 53 -2.96 -3.45 -16.51
CA PRO A 53 -3.88 -3.99 -15.53
C PRO A 53 -3.32 -3.88 -14.10
N TYR A 54 -4.20 -3.74 -13.11
CA TYR A 54 -3.84 -3.52 -11.71
C TYR A 54 -2.97 -4.63 -11.12
N TRP A 55 -3.18 -5.89 -11.52
CA TRP A 55 -2.35 -7.01 -11.07
C TRP A 55 -0.89 -6.87 -11.52
N ARG A 56 -0.63 -6.45 -12.77
CA ARG A 56 0.74 -6.17 -13.24
C ARG A 56 1.38 -4.99 -12.53
N ARG A 57 0.57 -3.97 -12.18
CA ARG A 57 1.07 -2.86 -11.37
C ARG A 57 1.47 -3.33 -9.98
N PHE A 58 0.66 -4.21 -9.38
CA PHE A 58 0.94 -4.77 -8.05
C PHE A 58 2.27 -5.52 -8.04
N GLU A 59 2.51 -6.43 -9.00
CA GLU A 59 3.80 -7.13 -9.17
C GLU A 59 4.95 -6.15 -9.37
N LYS A 60 4.86 -5.30 -10.40
CA LYS A 60 5.92 -4.33 -10.74
C LYS A 60 6.23 -3.38 -9.58
N ASN A 61 5.21 -2.99 -8.82
CA ASN A 61 5.40 -2.10 -7.68
C ASN A 61 6.07 -2.82 -6.50
N SER A 62 5.76 -4.11 -6.28
CA SER A 62 6.48 -4.94 -5.30
C SER A 62 7.98 -5.03 -5.66
N GLU A 63 8.30 -5.40 -6.90
CA GLU A 63 9.67 -5.47 -7.39
C GLU A 63 10.41 -4.13 -7.26
N ALA A 64 9.73 -3.02 -7.62
CA ALA A 64 10.30 -1.69 -7.53
C ALA A 64 10.60 -1.27 -6.09
N LEU A 65 9.70 -1.55 -5.13
CA LEU A 65 9.94 -1.26 -3.72
C LEU A 65 11.11 -2.09 -3.16
N HIS A 66 11.19 -3.38 -3.49
CA HIS A 66 12.33 -4.21 -3.11
C HIS A 66 13.64 -3.66 -3.66
N SER A 67 13.67 -3.25 -4.94
CA SER A 67 14.86 -2.65 -5.57
C SER A 67 15.28 -1.33 -4.92
N LEU A 68 14.32 -0.60 -4.35
CA LEU A 68 14.55 0.65 -3.61
C LEU A 68 14.88 0.41 -2.12
N GLY A 69 14.90 -0.83 -1.65
CA GLY A 69 15.12 -1.17 -0.24
C GLY A 69 13.96 -0.76 0.68
N VAL A 70 12.74 -0.68 0.15
CA VAL A 70 11.53 -0.37 0.92
C VAL A 70 10.80 -1.67 1.24
N PRO A 71 10.58 -2.03 2.53
CA PRO A 71 9.86 -3.23 2.91
C PRO A 71 8.45 -3.27 2.30
N THR A 72 8.09 -4.40 1.72
CA THR A 72 6.76 -4.65 1.15
C THR A 72 6.50 -6.16 1.05
N LEU A 73 5.28 -6.54 0.67
CA LEU A 73 4.91 -7.92 0.38
C LEU A 73 5.77 -8.51 -0.75
N LYS A 74 5.87 -9.84 -0.80
CA LYS A 74 6.64 -10.55 -1.82
C LYS A 74 5.69 -11.37 -2.71
N VAL A 75 5.63 -11.02 -3.99
CA VAL A 75 4.83 -11.76 -4.98
C VAL A 75 5.46 -13.12 -5.24
N ILE A 76 4.65 -14.17 -5.14
CA ILE A 76 5.02 -15.55 -5.47
C ILE A 76 4.71 -15.80 -6.93
N GLU A 77 3.46 -15.62 -7.34
CA GLU A 77 3.02 -15.85 -8.72
C GLU A 77 1.75 -15.04 -9.06
N SER A 78 1.52 -14.83 -10.35
CA SER A 78 0.24 -14.37 -10.87
C SER A 78 -0.51 -15.51 -11.55
N ILE A 79 -1.82 -15.57 -11.27
CA ILE A 79 -2.72 -16.65 -11.64
C ILE A 79 -3.86 -16.08 -12.48
N HIS A 80 -4.04 -16.62 -13.68
CA HIS A 80 -5.20 -16.32 -14.51
C HIS A 80 -6.34 -17.28 -14.18
N LEU A 81 -7.52 -16.73 -13.92
CA LEU A 81 -8.76 -17.46 -13.60
C LEU A 81 -9.80 -17.18 -14.71
N PRO A 82 -9.74 -17.90 -15.83
CA PRO A 82 -10.53 -17.58 -17.02
C PRO A 82 -12.03 -17.70 -16.78
N GLU A 83 -12.48 -18.69 -16.03
CA GLU A 83 -13.90 -18.94 -15.73
C GLU A 83 -14.52 -17.87 -14.81
N LEU A 84 -13.69 -17.20 -14.01
CA LEU A 84 -14.11 -16.10 -13.13
C LEU A 84 -13.91 -14.70 -13.75
N ASP A 85 -13.33 -14.62 -14.95
CA ASP A 85 -12.91 -13.36 -15.58
C ASP A 85 -12.05 -12.50 -14.64
N ARG A 86 -11.11 -13.16 -13.93
CA ARG A 86 -10.22 -12.54 -12.94
C ARG A 86 -8.77 -12.93 -13.15
N THR A 87 -7.89 -12.11 -12.60
CA THR A 87 -6.49 -12.46 -12.36
C THR A 87 -6.23 -12.33 -10.87
N ALA A 88 -5.60 -13.32 -10.28
CA ALA A 88 -5.17 -13.28 -8.88
C ALA A 88 -3.65 -13.09 -8.80
N VAL A 89 -3.18 -12.45 -7.73
CA VAL A 89 -1.78 -12.41 -7.34
C VAL A 89 -1.65 -13.11 -6.00
N HIS A 90 -0.83 -14.14 -5.97
CA HIS A 90 -0.47 -14.91 -4.79
C HIS A 90 0.82 -14.32 -4.20
N TYR A 91 0.84 -14.00 -2.91
CA TYR A 91 1.97 -13.31 -2.28
C TYR A 91 2.14 -13.64 -0.80
N GLU A 92 3.39 -13.56 -0.33
CA GLU A 92 3.74 -13.54 1.08
C GLU A 92 3.46 -12.13 1.63
N PRO A 93 2.74 -11.98 2.77
CA PRO A 93 2.49 -10.68 3.36
C PRO A 93 3.78 -10.05 3.90
N LEU A 94 3.83 -8.73 3.99
CA LEU A 94 4.81 -8.05 4.81
C LEU A 94 4.47 -8.31 6.28
N PRO A 95 5.36 -8.94 7.07
CA PRO A 95 5.09 -9.22 8.47
C PRO A 95 5.03 -7.93 9.31
N GLY A 96 4.18 -7.91 10.32
CA GLY A 96 4.03 -6.78 11.23
C GLY A 96 2.60 -6.30 11.38
N ASN A 97 2.43 -5.13 11.99
CA ASN A 97 1.13 -4.51 12.23
C ASN A 97 0.98 -3.22 11.43
N ILE A 98 -0.20 -2.99 10.86
CA ILE A 98 -0.50 -1.70 10.25
C ILE A 98 -0.47 -0.59 11.31
N LEU A 99 -0.01 0.60 10.95
CA LEU A 99 0.16 1.69 11.92
C LEU A 99 -1.13 2.09 12.63
N ARG A 100 -2.29 1.84 12.04
CA ARG A 100 -3.59 2.06 12.69
C ARG A 100 -3.85 1.16 13.89
N GLU A 101 -3.21 -0.01 13.94
CA GLU A 101 -3.41 -1.04 14.96
C GLU A 101 -2.26 -1.10 15.96
N VAL A 102 -1.23 -0.26 15.77
CA VAL A 102 -0.13 -0.14 16.74
C VAL A 102 -0.63 0.57 17.99
N PRO A 103 -0.64 -0.08 19.17
CA PRO A 103 -1.18 0.50 20.40
C PRO A 103 -0.47 1.79 20.82
N ASP A 104 0.87 1.81 20.70
CA ASP A 104 1.74 2.91 21.11
C ASP A 104 2.18 3.74 19.89
N PHE A 105 1.23 4.46 19.29
CA PHE A 105 1.51 5.38 18.18
C PHE A 105 2.03 6.72 18.75
N ASP A 106 3.27 6.70 19.24
CA ASP A 106 3.92 7.79 19.95
C ASP A 106 4.64 8.81 19.04
N ALA A 107 5.22 9.86 19.63
CA ALA A 107 5.98 10.88 18.93
C ALA A 107 7.19 10.32 18.16
N GLY A 108 7.85 9.28 18.69
CA GLY A 108 8.97 8.59 18.06
C GLY A 108 8.53 7.89 16.77
N LEU A 109 7.41 7.16 16.81
CA LEU A 109 6.86 6.48 15.64
C LEU A 109 6.33 7.49 14.60
N VAL A 110 5.73 8.60 15.05
CA VAL A 110 5.30 9.69 14.17
C VAL A 110 6.49 10.37 13.47
N THR A 111 7.60 10.60 14.18
CA THR A 111 8.85 11.10 13.57
C THR A 111 9.36 10.13 12.49
N ARG A 112 9.36 8.84 12.79
CA ARG A 112 9.78 7.79 11.84
C ARG A 112 8.86 7.71 10.62
N LEU A 113 7.55 7.87 10.80
CA LEU A 113 6.58 7.94 9.71
C LEU A 113 6.88 9.12 8.78
N GLY A 114 7.12 10.31 9.32
CA GLY A 114 7.45 11.48 8.50
C GLY A 114 8.77 11.30 7.74
N ALA A 115 9.81 10.76 8.40
CA ALA A 115 11.08 10.42 7.76
C ALA A 115 10.91 9.38 6.63
N PHE A 116 10.10 8.35 6.86
CA PHE A 116 9.77 7.33 5.89
C PHE A 116 9.03 7.91 4.67
N ILE A 117 8.03 8.77 4.89
CA ILE A 117 7.33 9.46 3.78
C ILE A 117 8.31 10.31 2.97
N LYS A 118 9.21 11.05 3.65
CA LYS A 118 10.26 11.82 2.98
C LYS A 118 11.15 10.92 2.13
N GLU A 119 11.62 9.81 2.68
CA GLU A 119 12.43 8.82 1.97
C GLU A 119 11.72 8.29 0.72
N LEU A 120 10.44 7.92 0.83
CA LEU A 120 9.64 7.49 -0.31
C LEU A 120 9.58 8.57 -1.39
N HIS A 121 9.36 9.82 -1.01
CA HIS A 121 9.33 10.95 -1.94
C HIS A 121 10.69 11.19 -2.62
N ASP A 122 11.78 11.05 -1.89
CA ASP A 122 13.13 11.21 -2.44
C ASP A 122 13.48 10.07 -3.42
N LYS A 123 12.99 8.85 -3.15
CA LYS A 123 13.07 7.70 -4.05
C LYS A 123 12.06 7.74 -5.22
N GLY A 124 11.23 8.77 -5.32
CA GLY A 124 10.24 8.92 -6.39
C GLY A 124 8.96 8.09 -6.20
N VAL A 125 8.72 7.55 -5.02
CA VAL A 125 7.55 6.72 -4.73
C VAL A 125 6.34 7.59 -4.40
N TYR A 126 5.26 7.44 -5.17
CA TYR A 126 3.98 8.12 -4.99
C TYR A 126 2.88 7.08 -4.77
N LEU A 127 2.32 7.00 -3.58
CA LEU A 127 1.22 6.10 -3.22
C LEU A 127 -0.09 6.88 -3.08
N ARG A 128 -1.04 6.67 -4.00
CA ARG A 128 -2.35 7.34 -3.96
C ARG A 128 -3.20 6.93 -2.75
N SER A 129 -3.00 5.72 -2.26
CA SER A 129 -3.64 5.18 -1.05
C SER A 129 -2.77 5.36 0.19
N MET A 130 -1.98 6.44 0.28
CA MET A 130 -1.18 6.72 1.46
C MET A 130 -2.08 7.00 2.66
N HIS A 131 -2.08 6.11 3.63
CA HIS A 131 -2.76 6.24 4.92
C HIS A 131 -2.18 5.22 5.92
N LEU A 132 -2.43 5.41 7.23
CA LEU A 132 -1.83 4.57 8.28
C LEU A 132 -2.20 3.09 8.17
N GLY A 133 -3.33 2.75 7.53
CA GLY A 133 -3.72 1.36 7.26
C GLY A 133 -2.94 0.69 6.12
N ASN A 134 -2.10 1.42 5.37
CA ASN A 134 -1.25 0.88 4.32
C ASN A 134 0.24 0.99 4.63
N VAL A 135 0.59 1.46 5.82
CA VAL A 135 1.95 1.47 6.36
C VAL A 135 2.05 0.41 7.46
N VAL A 136 3.01 -0.48 7.35
CA VAL A 136 3.26 -1.58 8.30
C VAL A 136 4.52 -1.30 9.10
N LEU A 137 4.45 -1.48 10.41
CA LEU A 137 5.59 -1.57 11.29
C LEU A 137 6.00 -3.04 11.39
N THR A 138 7.17 -3.38 10.84
CA THR A 138 7.69 -4.75 10.85
C THR A 138 8.24 -5.14 12.24
N PRO A 139 8.42 -6.45 12.54
CA PRO A 139 9.03 -6.90 13.79
C PRO A 139 10.44 -6.34 14.03
N GLU A 140 11.19 -6.08 12.94
CA GLU A 140 12.53 -5.46 13.00
C GLU A 140 12.46 -3.94 13.21
N GLY A 141 11.26 -3.41 13.34
CA GLY A 141 11.04 -1.99 13.55
C GLY A 141 11.12 -1.13 12.29
N GLN A 142 11.15 -1.69 11.08
CA GLN A 142 11.13 -0.92 9.84
C GLN A 142 9.70 -0.54 9.46
N LEU A 143 9.56 0.53 8.67
CA LEU A 143 8.28 0.86 8.03
C LEU A 143 8.25 0.35 6.60
N GLY A 144 7.13 -0.21 6.19
CA GLY A 144 6.92 -0.73 4.86
C GLY A 144 5.53 -0.43 4.31
N LEU A 145 5.29 -0.78 3.04
CA LEU A 145 4.05 -0.47 2.34
C LEU A 145 3.30 -1.74 1.94
N ILE A 146 1.97 -1.68 2.08
CA ILE A 146 1.03 -2.65 1.52
C ILE A 146 -0.01 -1.94 0.64
N ASP A 147 -0.85 -2.71 -0.05
CA ASP A 147 -1.86 -2.22 -1.02
C ASP A 147 -1.30 -1.27 -2.09
N ILE A 148 -0.26 -1.73 -2.74
CA ILE A 148 0.59 -0.98 -3.66
C ILE A 148 0.11 -0.93 -5.11
N ALA A 149 -1.10 -1.44 -5.44
CA ALA A 149 -1.59 -1.55 -6.82
C ALA A 149 -1.74 -0.19 -7.54
N ASP A 150 -2.03 0.89 -6.81
CA ASP A 150 -2.20 2.24 -7.35
C ASP A 150 -0.98 3.15 -7.15
N MET A 151 0.13 2.57 -6.70
CA MET A 151 1.42 3.25 -6.57
C MET A 151 2.06 3.55 -7.93
N LYS A 152 2.88 4.58 -7.97
CA LYS A 152 3.75 4.92 -9.10
C LYS A 152 5.16 5.21 -8.59
N VAL A 153 6.15 4.73 -9.32
CA VAL A 153 7.56 5.09 -9.11
C VAL A 153 8.02 5.97 -10.26
N TYR A 154 8.58 7.12 -9.94
CA TYR A 154 9.16 8.07 -10.88
C TYR A 154 10.68 7.90 -10.91
N GLY A 155 11.32 8.27 -12.02
CA GLY A 155 12.76 8.12 -12.22
C GLY A 155 13.65 9.07 -11.38
N GLY A 156 13.12 9.67 -10.31
CA GLY A 156 13.82 10.56 -9.39
C GLY A 156 12.86 11.13 -8.35
N SER A 157 13.39 11.97 -7.46
CA SER A 157 12.64 12.58 -6.37
C SER A 157 11.35 13.25 -6.84
N LEU A 158 10.27 13.06 -6.08
CA LEU A 158 8.97 13.65 -6.39
C LEU A 158 9.02 15.16 -6.40
N ARG A 159 8.39 15.77 -7.41
CA ARG A 159 8.19 17.22 -7.44
C ARG A 159 7.25 17.66 -6.31
N LYS A 160 7.42 18.90 -5.83
CA LYS A 160 6.66 19.50 -4.72
C LYS A 160 5.14 19.24 -4.79
N GLY A 161 4.49 19.44 -5.93
CA GLY A 161 3.06 19.21 -6.08
C GLY A 161 2.60 17.76 -5.85
N LEU A 162 3.45 16.77 -6.22
CA LEU A 162 3.15 15.36 -5.93
C LEU A 162 3.36 15.02 -4.45
N ARG A 163 4.39 15.59 -3.81
CA ARG A 163 4.63 15.43 -2.38
C ARG A 163 3.45 15.94 -1.57
N LEU A 164 2.99 17.17 -1.83
CA LEU A 164 1.82 17.75 -1.19
C LEU A 164 0.57 16.88 -1.39
N ARG A 165 0.31 16.48 -2.63
CA ARG A 165 -0.84 15.63 -2.94
C ARG A 165 -0.77 14.29 -2.20
N ASN A 166 0.42 13.74 -2.00
CA ASN A 166 0.60 12.50 -1.24
C ASN A 166 0.29 12.71 0.26
N LEU A 167 0.72 13.82 0.85
CA LEU A 167 0.35 14.20 2.21
C LEU A 167 -1.17 14.40 2.35
N HIS A 168 -1.84 15.04 1.37
CA HIS A 168 -3.30 15.14 1.39
C HIS A 168 -3.99 13.76 1.39
N HIS A 169 -3.42 12.75 0.76
CA HIS A 169 -3.95 11.39 0.86
C HIS A 169 -3.83 10.83 2.28
N LEU A 170 -2.71 11.05 2.97
CA LEU A 170 -2.53 10.68 4.37
C LEU A 170 -3.57 11.37 5.28
N TRP A 171 -3.94 12.61 4.95
CA TRP A 171 -4.90 13.42 5.71
C TRP A 171 -6.37 13.08 5.42
N ARG A 172 -6.64 12.14 4.55
CA ARG A 172 -8.01 11.81 4.08
C ARG A 172 -8.90 11.24 5.19
N TYR A 173 -8.34 10.42 6.07
CA TYR A 173 -9.07 9.71 7.11
C TYR A 173 -8.96 10.44 8.45
N GLU A 174 -10.11 10.73 9.07
CA GLU A 174 -10.16 11.46 10.34
C GLU A 174 -9.36 10.79 11.44
N GLN A 175 -9.45 9.48 11.57
CA GLN A 175 -8.70 8.71 12.57
C GLN A 175 -7.18 8.89 12.41
N ASP A 176 -6.67 8.91 11.16
CA ASP A 176 -5.24 9.07 10.88
C ASP A 176 -4.80 10.51 11.21
N ARG A 177 -5.64 11.51 10.82
CA ARG A 177 -5.40 12.92 11.20
C ARG A 177 -5.31 13.10 12.71
N ARG A 178 -6.28 12.54 13.45
CA ARG A 178 -6.29 12.64 14.92
C ARG A 178 -5.01 12.04 15.51
N ALA A 179 -4.64 10.82 15.10
CA ALA A 179 -3.46 10.13 15.62
C ALA A 179 -2.17 10.94 15.36
N ILE A 180 -1.96 11.44 14.13
CA ILE A 180 -0.77 12.22 13.78
C ILE A 180 -0.79 13.60 14.47
N SER A 181 -1.97 14.24 14.60
CA SER A 181 -2.09 15.58 15.21
C SER A 181 -1.72 15.60 16.69
N LEU A 182 -1.87 14.50 17.41
CA LEU A 182 -1.38 14.39 18.80
C LEU A 182 0.13 14.64 18.91
N HIS A 183 0.88 14.42 17.83
CA HIS A 183 2.32 14.54 17.74
C HIS A 183 2.75 15.44 16.57
N GLN A 184 1.98 16.49 16.27
CA GLN A 184 2.18 17.39 15.14
C GLN A 184 3.62 17.88 15.00
N GLN A 185 4.22 18.32 16.10
CA GLN A 185 5.59 18.85 16.07
C GLN A 185 6.60 17.78 15.67
N ALA A 186 6.44 16.54 16.14
CA ALA A 186 7.28 15.41 15.76
C ALA A 186 7.16 15.10 14.26
N PHE A 187 5.94 15.11 13.71
CA PHE A 187 5.71 14.91 12.29
C PHE A 187 6.36 16.00 11.43
N VAL A 188 6.09 17.28 11.75
CA VAL A 188 6.60 18.42 10.98
C VAL A 188 8.11 18.52 11.02
N SER A 189 8.73 18.24 12.18
CA SER A 189 10.19 18.31 12.33
C SER A 189 10.95 17.21 11.55
N SER A 190 10.28 16.13 11.16
CA SER A 190 10.88 15.06 10.36
C SER A 190 11.15 15.45 8.89
N PHE A 191 10.62 16.60 8.43
CA PHE A 191 10.82 17.11 7.08
C PHE A 191 11.91 18.19 7.02
N ASP A 192 12.60 18.28 5.88
CA ASP A 192 13.58 19.35 5.62
C ASP A 192 12.90 20.74 5.61
N ALA A 193 13.68 21.79 5.82
CA ALA A 193 13.21 23.18 5.91
C ALA A 193 12.31 23.58 4.71
N GLY A 194 12.71 23.24 3.49
CA GLY A 194 11.94 23.55 2.27
C GLY A 194 10.64 22.74 2.08
N TYR A 195 10.36 21.80 2.96
CA TYR A 195 9.17 20.96 2.92
C TYR A 195 8.34 21.04 4.20
N ARG A 196 8.94 21.58 5.26
CA ARG A 196 8.34 21.70 6.59
C ARG A 196 7.13 22.63 6.60
N ASP A 197 7.19 23.73 5.86
CA ASP A 197 6.10 24.69 5.77
C ASP A 197 4.84 24.07 5.15
N GLU A 198 5.00 23.22 4.12
CA GLU A 198 3.90 22.51 3.52
C GLU A 198 3.30 21.47 4.46
N ALA A 199 4.15 20.71 5.15
CA ALA A 199 3.70 19.74 6.15
C ALA A 199 2.95 20.44 7.30
N SER A 200 3.40 21.62 7.74
CA SER A 200 2.75 22.40 8.78
C SER A 200 1.34 22.87 8.38
N ARG A 201 1.14 23.24 7.11
CA ARG A 201 -0.17 23.71 6.62
C ARG A 201 -1.27 22.64 6.70
N MET A 202 -0.90 21.36 6.75
CA MET A 202 -1.88 20.27 6.89
C MET A 202 -2.60 20.29 8.24
N PHE A 203 -2.02 20.94 9.25
CA PHE A 203 -2.59 21.06 10.59
C PHE A 203 -3.36 22.36 10.80
N THR A 204 -3.34 23.27 9.83
CA THR A 204 -4.10 24.52 9.90
C THR A 204 -5.54 24.23 9.44
N PRO A 205 -6.58 24.57 10.23
CA PRO A 205 -7.96 24.51 9.76
C PRO A 205 -8.14 25.39 8.52
N GLU A 206 -8.87 24.89 7.51
CA GLU A 206 -9.35 25.73 6.40
C GLU A 206 -10.39 26.75 6.87
#